data_de603b50abd593e017ece55a82f75967
#
_entry.id   de603b50abd593e017ece55a82f75967
#
_cell.length_a   1.000
_cell.length_b   1.000
_cell.length_c   1.000
_cell.angle_alpha   90.00
_cell.angle_beta   90.00
_cell.angle_gamma   90.00
#
_symmetry.space_group_name_H-M   'P 1'
#
loop_
_entity.id
_entity.type
_entity.pdbx_description
1 polymer ?
#
loop_
_entity_poly.entity_id
_entity_poly.type
_entity_poly.pdbx_seq_one_letter_code
_entity_poly.pdbx_strand_id
1 'polypeptide(L)'
;MKHTLLYIGLVLASFMMQPAAVQAKTRKEAKVVKQLVVLHTNDTHSCVMPINPNLADTATANRGGFLRRVAMISQERKANPDLLLFDSGDFSQGSPYYYLFK
;
A
#
# COMPACT_ATOMS: atom_id res chain seq x y z
N MET A 1 12.43 74.81 -5.18
CA MET A 1 11.88 73.96 -4.10
C MET A 1 10.49 73.37 -4.46
N LYS A 2 9.57 74.04 -5.09
CA LYS A 2 8.22 73.48 -5.41
C LYS A 2 8.28 72.34 -6.42
N HIS A 3 9.16 72.37 -7.40
CA HIS A 3 9.25 71.28 -8.41
C HIS A 3 9.94 70.02 -7.88
N THR A 4 10.88 70.13 -6.95
CA THR A 4 11.58 68.99 -6.35
C THR A 4 10.61 68.13 -5.50
N LEU A 5 9.71 68.76 -4.78
CA LEU A 5 8.66 68.04 -4.02
C LEU A 5 7.68 67.30 -4.94
N LEU A 6 7.37 67.85 -6.13
CA LEU A 6 6.49 67.18 -7.10
C LEU A 6 7.12 65.91 -7.65
N TYR A 7 8.42 65.95 -7.98
CA TYR A 7 9.14 64.75 -8.46
C TYR A 7 9.28 63.63 -7.42
N ILE A 8 9.49 63.98 -6.14
CA ILE A 8 9.55 63.04 -5.06
C ILE A 8 8.18 62.34 -4.85
N GLY A 9 7.09 63.08 -4.97
CA GLY A 9 5.75 62.53 -4.89
C GLY A 9 5.43 61.55 -6.03
N LEU A 10 5.87 61.84 -7.25
CA LEU A 10 5.68 61.00 -8.43
C LEU A 10 6.50 59.70 -8.35
N VAL A 11 7.73 59.75 -7.84
CA VAL A 11 8.58 58.56 -7.67
C VAL A 11 8.05 57.65 -6.58
N LEU A 12 7.54 58.23 -5.48
CA LEU A 12 6.91 57.45 -4.40
C LEU A 12 5.60 56.77 -4.86
N ALA A 13 4.80 57.42 -5.71
CA ALA A 13 3.56 56.83 -6.24
C ALA A 13 3.84 55.68 -7.22
N SER A 14 4.92 55.72 -7.98
CA SER A 14 5.29 54.63 -8.90
C SER A 14 5.83 53.39 -8.16
N PHE A 15 6.33 53.51 -6.95
CA PHE A 15 6.81 52.38 -6.16
C PHE A 15 5.68 51.56 -5.51
N MET A 16 4.50 52.18 -5.37
CA MET A 16 3.32 51.50 -4.78
C MET A 16 2.49 50.68 -5.79
N MET A 17 2.77 50.80 -7.08
CA MET A 17 2.08 50.03 -8.13
C MET A 17 2.95 48.85 -8.65
N GLN A 18 3.49 48.07 -7.75
CA GLN A 18 3.98 46.77 -8.14
C GLN A 18 2.78 45.85 -8.32
N PRO A 19 2.55 45.28 -9.53
CA PRO A 19 1.53 44.28 -9.70
C PRO A 19 1.92 43.10 -8.77
N ALA A 20 1.04 42.78 -7.83
CA ALA A 20 1.17 41.55 -7.08
C ALA A 20 1.23 40.42 -8.11
N ALA A 21 2.44 39.92 -8.37
CA ALA A 21 2.61 38.75 -9.19
C ALA A 21 1.81 37.63 -8.50
N VAL A 22 0.61 37.38 -9.04
CA VAL A 22 -0.18 36.23 -8.66
C VAL A 22 0.67 35.02 -9.04
N GLN A 23 1.46 34.53 -8.08
CA GLN A 23 2.10 33.25 -8.20
C GLN A 23 0.98 32.23 -8.22
N ALA A 24 0.51 31.92 -9.43
CA ALA A 24 -0.30 30.75 -9.66
C ALA A 24 0.53 29.56 -9.25
N LYS A 25 0.35 29.14 -7.97
CA LYS A 25 0.94 27.93 -7.43
C LYS A 25 0.30 26.78 -8.24
N THR A 26 0.99 26.38 -9.29
CA THR A 26 0.62 25.19 -10.05
C THR A 26 0.59 24.04 -9.06
N ARG A 27 -0.60 23.74 -8.55
CA ARG A 27 -0.86 22.56 -7.75
C ARG A 27 -0.60 21.39 -8.69
N LYS A 28 0.59 20.78 -8.61
CA LYS A 28 0.85 19.50 -9.27
C LYS A 28 -0.23 18.57 -8.75
N GLU A 29 -1.17 18.21 -9.59
CA GLU A 29 -2.12 17.17 -9.28
C GLU A 29 -1.30 15.92 -8.95
N ALA A 30 -1.41 15.47 -7.71
CA ALA A 30 -0.77 14.23 -7.30
C ALA A 30 -1.40 13.13 -8.16
N LYS A 31 -0.59 12.47 -8.98
CA LYS A 31 -1.03 11.32 -9.79
C LYS A 31 -1.58 10.28 -8.82
N VAL A 32 -2.89 10.08 -8.84
CA VAL A 32 -3.53 9.02 -8.04
C VAL A 32 -3.06 7.70 -8.63
N VAL A 33 -2.17 7.02 -7.93
CA VAL A 33 -1.76 5.66 -8.27
C VAL A 33 -2.73 4.72 -7.56
N LYS A 34 -3.55 4.01 -8.33
CA LYS A 34 -4.40 2.95 -7.80
C LYS A 34 -3.56 1.68 -7.71
N GLN A 35 -3.37 1.18 -6.50
CA GLN A 35 -2.68 -0.09 -6.24
C GLN A 35 -3.72 -1.19 -6.10
N LEU A 36 -3.50 -2.32 -6.75
CA LEU A 36 -4.28 -3.54 -6.59
C LEU A 36 -3.39 -4.59 -5.93
N VAL A 37 -3.87 -5.16 -4.83
CA VAL A 37 -3.20 -6.28 -4.16
C VAL A 37 -3.87 -7.57 -4.60
N VAL A 38 -3.05 -8.52 -5.05
CA VAL A 38 -3.50 -9.85 -5.44
C VAL A 38 -2.75 -10.86 -4.58
N LEU A 39 -3.48 -11.70 -3.87
CA LEU A 39 -2.96 -12.87 -3.17
C LEU A 39 -3.31 -14.13 -3.96
N HIS A 40 -2.41 -15.08 -3.91
CA HIS A 40 -2.56 -16.35 -4.59
C HIS A 40 -2.15 -17.51 -3.67
N THR A 41 -2.97 -18.57 -3.66
CA THR A 41 -2.66 -19.83 -2.97
C THR A 41 -2.74 -20.98 -3.97
N ASN A 42 -1.97 -22.04 -3.74
CA ASN A 42 -1.96 -23.28 -4.49
C ASN A 42 -1.35 -24.39 -3.63
N ASP A 43 -1.59 -25.64 -3.99
CA ASP A 43 -0.94 -26.83 -3.43
C ASP A 43 -0.94 -26.83 -1.88
N THR A 44 -2.09 -26.55 -1.29
CA THR A 44 -2.19 -26.45 0.16
C THR A 44 -2.29 -27.80 0.87
N HIS A 45 -2.56 -28.88 0.11
CA HIS A 45 -2.41 -30.27 0.49
C HIS A 45 -2.97 -30.64 1.87
N SER A 46 -4.15 -30.14 2.23
CA SER A 46 -4.78 -30.37 3.55
C SER A 46 -3.85 -30.04 4.76
N CYS A 47 -2.89 -29.12 4.59
CA CYS A 47 -1.97 -28.71 5.66
C CYS A 47 -2.68 -27.83 6.69
N VAL A 48 -3.40 -28.47 7.62
CA VAL A 48 -4.12 -27.79 8.72
C VAL A 48 -3.15 -27.24 9.75
N MET A 49 -2.21 -28.07 10.18
CA MET A 49 -1.17 -27.70 11.16
C MET A 49 0.06 -27.09 10.48
N PRO A 50 0.83 -26.28 11.20
CA PRO A 50 2.16 -25.89 10.74
C PRO A 50 3.07 -27.10 10.49
N ILE A 51 4.08 -26.90 9.65
CA ILE A 51 5.14 -27.89 9.44
C ILE A 51 5.82 -28.18 10.78
N ASN A 52 6.18 -29.45 11.00
CA ASN A 52 6.78 -29.90 12.26
C ASN A 52 7.94 -28.98 12.69
N PRO A 53 7.88 -28.41 13.91
CA PRO A 53 8.92 -27.50 14.39
C PRO A 53 10.28 -28.18 14.62
N ASN A 54 10.31 -29.52 14.71
CA ASN A 54 11.52 -30.30 14.99
C ASN A 54 12.19 -30.81 13.69
N LEU A 55 11.82 -30.30 12.53
CA LEU A 55 12.53 -30.64 11.30
C LEU A 55 13.95 -30.09 11.30
N ALA A 56 14.87 -30.86 10.72
CA ALA A 56 16.26 -30.42 10.52
C ALA A 56 16.36 -29.18 9.62
N ASP A 57 15.43 -29.02 8.66
CA ASP A 57 15.34 -27.81 7.85
C ASP A 57 14.64 -26.70 8.65
N THR A 58 15.45 -25.84 9.26
CA THR A 58 14.97 -24.69 10.04
C THR A 58 14.32 -23.61 9.19
N ALA A 59 14.52 -23.62 7.88
CA ALA A 59 13.91 -22.64 6.97
C ALA A 59 12.40 -22.85 6.82
N THR A 60 11.95 -24.10 6.89
CA THR A 60 10.54 -24.48 6.74
C THR A 60 9.88 -24.90 8.05
N ALA A 61 10.65 -25.32 9.05
CA ALA A 61 10.16 -25.76 10.35
C ALA A 61 9.23 -24.73 10.99
N ASN A 62 8.13 -25.20 11.58
CA ASN A 62 7.12 -24.38 12.25
C ASN A 62 6.46 -23.29 11.35
N ARG A 63 6.51 -23.42 10.04
CA ARG A 63 5.86 -22.49 9.11
C ARG A 63 4.55 -23.05 8.58
N GLY A 64 3.75 -22.16 7.94
CA GLY A 64 2.51 -22.53 7.29
C GLY A 64 1.37 -22.86 8.25
N GLY A 65 0.46 -23.70 7.78
CA GLY A 65 -0.77 -24.08 8.47
C GLY A 65 -1.96 -23.20 8.12
N PHE A 66 -3.15 -23.80 8.19
CA PHE A 66 -4.39 -23.15 7.75
C PHE A 66 -4.71 -21.89 8.58
N LEU A 67 -4.64 -21.98 9.90
CA LEU A 67 -5.01 -20.85 10.77
C LEU A 67 -4.12 -19.63 10.56
N ARG A 68 -2.81 -19.84 10.37
CA ARG A 68 -1.86 -18.76 10.10
C ARG A 68 -2.13 -18.11 8.72
N ARG A 69 -2.47 -18.92 7.72
CA ARG A 69 -2.85 -18.45 6.39
C ARG A 69 -4.11 -17.59 6.46
N VAL A 70 -5.15 -18.04 7.17
CA VAL A 70 -6.38 -17.27 7.36
C VAL A 70 -6.09 -15.95 8.09
N ALA A 71 -5.27 -15.98 9.13
CA ALA A 71 -4.90 -14.77 9.88
C ALA A 71 -4.17 -13.75 8.98
N MET A 72 -3.21 -14.19 8.18
CA MET A 72 -2.48 -13.36 7.22
C MET A 72 -3.42 -12.74 6.19
N ILE A 73 -4.28 -13.54 5.55
CA ILE A 73 -5.25 -13.05 4.55
C ILE A 73 -6.21 -12.04 5.19
N SER A 74 -6.66 -12.28 6.42
CA SER A 74 -7.53 -11.37 7.15
C SER A 74 -6.85 -10.05 7.46
N GLN A 75 -5.57 -10.06 7.80
CA GLN A 75 -4.76 -8.87 8.03
C GLN A 75 -4.59 -8.06 6.73
N GLU A 76 -4.25 -8.74 5.63
CA GLU A 76 -4.09 -8.10 4.32
C GLU A 76 -5.41 -7.48 3.83
N ARG A 77 -6.53 -8.13 4.03
CA ARG A 77 -7.85 -7.58 3.67
C ARG A 77 -8.24 -6.35 4.47
N LYS A 78 -7.80 -6.24 5.72
CA LYS A 78 -8.02 -5.02 6.52
C LYS A 78 -7.22 -3.84 5.98
N ALA A 79 -5.99 -4.09 5.52
CA ALA A 79 -5.13 -3.07 4.94
C ALA A 79 -5.54 -2.72 3.50
N ASN A 80 -6.05 -3.70 2.75
CA ASN A 80 -6.40 -3.62 1.34
C ASN A 80 -7.81 -4.18 1.10
N PRO A 81 -8.87 -3.39 1.32
CA PRO A 81 -10.26 -3.88 1.21
C PRO A 81 -10.62 -4.45 -0.17
N ASP A 82 -9.98 -3.94 -1.24
CA ASP A 82 -10.18 -4.36 -2.63
C ASP A 82 -9.29 -5.56 -3.03
N LEU A 83 -8.63 -6.21 -2.06
CA LEU A 83 -7.74 -7.34 -2.30
C LEU A 83 -8.47 -8.48 -3.03
N LEU A 84 -7.83 -9.00 -4.07
CA LEU A 84 -8.26 -10.20 -4.76
C LEU A 84 -7.50 -11.42 -4.21
N LEU A 85 -8.22 -12.50 -3.98
CA LEU A 85 -7.66 -13.79 -3.55
C LEU A 85 -8.05 -14.87 -4.55
N PHE A 86 -7.04 -15.55 -5.08
CA PHE A 86 -7.20 -16.67 -5.99
C PHE A 86 -6.59 -17.93 -5.37
N ASP A 87 -7.17 -19.09 -5.71
CA ASP A 87 -6.64 -20.40 -5.38
C ASP A 87 -6.58 -21.25 -6.67
N SER A 88 -5.44 -21.84 -6.96
CA SER A 88 -5.23 -22.67 -8.16
C SER A 88 -5.52 -24.13 -7.90
N GLY A 89 -5.99 -24.49 -6.73
CA GLY A 89 -6.37 -25.85 -6.40
C GLY A 89 -5.25 -26.66 -5.75
N ASP A 90 -5.38 -27.97 -5.88
CA ASP A 90 -4.60 -28.97 -5.15
C ASP A 90 -4.60 -28.75 -3.63
N PHE A 91 -5.81 -28.48 -3.12
CA PHE A 91 -6.02 -28.18 -1.70
C PHE A 91 -6.16 -29.43 -0.84
N SER A 92 -6.48 -30.58 -1.45
CA SER A 92 -6.68 -31.87 -0.76
C SER A 92 -5.45 -32.76 -0.86
N GLN A 93 -5.52 -33.97 -0.31
CA GLN A 93 -4.44 -34.98 -0.23
C GLN A 93 -3.09 -34.49 0.34
N GLY A 94 -2.16 -35.42 0.50
CA GLY A 94 -0.78 -35.12 0.92
C GLY A 94 -0.56 -34.96 2.44
N SER A 95 -1.61 -34.96 3.26
CA SER A 95 -1.48 -34.88 4.72
C SER A 95 -2.22 -36.00 5.45
N PRO A 96 -1.89 -36.29 6.71
CA PRO A 96 -2.63 -37.25 7.54
C PRO A 96 -4.13 -36.92 7.65
N TYR A 97 -4.49 -35.65 7.62
CA TYR A 97 -5.90 -35.22 7.69
C TYR A 97 -6.71 -35.73 6.49
N TYR A 98 -6.16 -35.68 5.31
CA TYR A 98 -6.81 -36.21 4.13
C TYR A 98 -7.08 -37.71 4.25
N TYR A 99 -6.13 -38.51 4.75
CA TYR A 99 -6.27 -39.96 4.83
C TYR A 99 -7.20 -40.42 5.96
N LEU A 100 -7.33 -39.61 7.04
CA LEU A 100 -8.17 -39.95 8.17
C LEU A 100 -9.62 -39.49 8.00
N PHE A 101 -9.90 -38.44 7.23
CA PHE A 101 -11.20 -37.77 7.17
C PHE A 101 -11.78 -37.66 5.76
N LYS A 102 -11.22 -38.34 4.78
CA LYS A 102 -11.75 -38.36 3.39
C LYS A 102 -13.06 -39.14 3.29
#